data_5602a14a1d589119ab1572f319d1d200
#
_entry.id   5602a14a1d589119ab1572f319d1d200
#
_cell.length_a   1.000
_cell.length_b   1.000
_cell.length_c   1.000
_cell.angle_alpha   90.00
_cell.angle_beta   90.00
_cell.angle_gamma   90.00
#
_symmetry.space_group_name_H-M   'P 1'
#
loop_
_entity.id
_entity.type
_entity.pdbx_description
1 polymer ?
#
loop_
_entity_poly.entity_id
_entity_poly.type
_entity_poly.pdbx_seq_one_letter_code
_entity_poly.pdbx_strand_id
1 'polypeptide(L)'
;MSDSIKEIQDKITSFRDERNWRQFHSPKDLAICISLEAAELLEIFQWSGSDTGAEGKEGRVKEELADVMIYCGLMADEMGFDISEIISDKIDENARKYPVEKAYGCSDKYTEY
;
A
#
# COMPACT_ATOMS: atom_id res chain seq x y z
N MET A 1 7.61 -20.70 0.23
CA MET A 1 7.33 -20.13 -1.09
C MET A 1 6.35 -19.01 -0.99
N SER A 2 6.65 -17.90 -1.61
CA SER A 2 5.74 -16.78 -1.65
C SER A 2 4.73 -16.92 -2.78
N ASP A 3 3.53 -16.40 -2.56
CA ASP A 3 2.49 -16.39 -3.58
C ASP A 3 2.79 -15.27 -4.59
N SER A 4 2.31 -15.45 -5.83
CA SER A 4 2.35 -14.36 -6.81
C SER A 4 1.36 -13.26 -6.42
N ILE A 5 1.50 -12.09 -7.04
CA ILE A 5 0.56 -10.99 -6.81
C ILE A 5 -0.87 -11.41 -7.14
N LYS A 6 -1.05 -12.18 -8.22
CA LYS A 6 -2.37 -12.66 -8.60
C LYS A 6 -2.96 -13.61 -7.54
N GLU A 7 -2.14 -14.53 -7.04
CA GLU A 7 -2.59 -15.47 -6.00
C GLU A 7 -2.98 -14.74 -4.71
N ILE A 8 -2.20 -13.75 -4.30
CA ILE A 8 -2.52 -12.91 -3.14
C ILE A 8 -3.81 -12.13 -3.39
N GLN A 9 -3.96 -11.53 -4.57
CA GLN A 9 -5.16 -10.79 -4.91
C GLN A 9 -6.40 -11.69 -4.87
N ASP A 10 -6.29 -12.93 -5.37
CA ASP A 10 -7.38 -13.90 -5.31
C ASP A 10 -7.73 -14.26 -3.86
N LYS A 11 -6.76 -14.38 -2.98
CA LYS A 11 -7.00 -14.60 -1.56
C LYS A 11 -7.74 -13.44 -0.90
N ILE A 12 -7.37 -12.22 -1.22
CA ILE A 12 -8.01 -11.01 -0.70
C ILE A 12 -9.49 -10.97 -1.10
N THR A 13 -9.77 -11.16 -2.40
CA THR A 13 -11.14 -11.10 -2.89
C THR A 13 -11.99 -12.27 -2.39
N SER A 14 -11.43 -13.47 -2.29
CA SER A 14 -12.12 -14.62 -1.74
C SER A 14 -12.49 -14.41 -0.26
N PHE A 15 -11.59 -13.85 0.53
CA PHE A 15 -11.85 -13.53 1.93
C PHE A 15 -13.05 -12.58 2.06
N ARG A 16 -13.09 -11.54 1.24
CA ARG A 16 -14.19 -10.58 1.18
C ARG A 16 -15.50 -11.25 0.80
N ASP A 17 -15.45 -12.06 -0.29
CA ASP A 17 -16.67 -12.63 -0.89
C ASP A 17 -17.28 -13.71 0.00
N GLU A 18 -16.47 -14.52 0.67
CA GLU A 18 -16.95 -15.53 1.63
C GLU A 18 -17.77 -14.89 2.76
N ARG A 19 -17.55 -13.62 3.06
CA ARG A 19 -18.24 -12.88 4.13
C ARG A 19 -19.30 -11.94 3.60
N ASN A 20 -19.49 -11.92 2.29
CA ASN A 20 -20.43 -11.01 1.62
C ASN A 20 -20.18 -9.55 1.99
N TRP A 21 -18.92 -9.17 2.13
CA TRP A 21 -18.54 -7.81 2.52
C TRP A 21 -18.47 -6.83 1.38
N ARG A 22 -18.45 -7.31 0.12
CA ARG A 22 -18.39 -6.42 -1.05
C ARG A 22 -19.52 -5.40 -1.05
N GLN A 23 -20.68 -5.76 -0.52
CA GLN A 23 -21.83 -4.86 -0.43
C GLN A 23 -21.53 -3.57 0.37
N PHE A 24 -20.50 -3.60 1.23
CA PHE A 24 -20.11 -2.44 2.04
C PHE A 24 -18.95 -1.67 1.43
N HIS A 25 -18.39 -2.13 0.31
CA HIS A 25 -17.15 -1.60 -0.27
C HIS A 25 -17.46 -0.72 -1.48
N SER A 26 -17.62 0.59 -1.23
CA SER A 26 -17.54 1.56 -2.32
C SER A 26 -16.09 2.05 -2.44
N PRO A 27 -15.66 2.60 -3.58
CA PRO A 27 -14.34 3.20 -3.69
C PRO A 27 -14.06 4.23 -2.59
N LYS A 28 -15.04 5.04 -2.25
CA LYS A 28 -14.92 6.03 -1.17
C LYS A 28 -14.66 5.36 0.17
N ASP A 29 -15.44 4.34 0.51
CA ASP A 29 -15.31 3.66 1.80
C ASP A 29 -13.97 2.92 1.89
N LEU A 30 -13.51 2.34 0.78
CA LEU A 30 -12.20 1.69 0.73
C LEU A 30 -11.06 2.71 0.87
N ALA A 31 -11.19 3.89 0.27
CA ALA A 31 -10.21 4.96 0.45
C ALA A 31 -10.13 5.40 1.93
N ILE A 32 -11.28 5.49 2.60
CA ILE A 32 -11.33 5.79 4.03
C ILE A 32 -10.61 4.69 4.81
N CYS A 33 -10.89 3.42 4.53
CA CYS A 33 -10.24 2.30 5.21
C CYS A 33 -8.72 2.32 5.02
N ILE A 34 -8.25 2.59 3.80
CA ILE A 34 -6.81 2.70 3.52
C ILE A 34 -6.19 3.79 4.40
N SER A 35 -6.84 4.95 4.50
CA SER A 35 -6.35 6.06 5.30
C SER A 35 -6.32 5.74 6.80
N LEU A 36 -7.35 5.06 7.30
CA LEU A 36 -7.41 4.66 8.71
C LEU A 36 -6.32 3.64 9.05
N GLU A 37 -6.11 2.65 8.21
CA GLU A 37 -5.06 1.66 8.43
C GLU A 37 -3.66 2.28 8.32
N ALA A 38 -3.47 3.21 7.39
CA ALA A 38 -2.22 3.96 7.30
C ALA A 38 -1.98 4.77 8.58
N ALA A 39 -3.03 5.33 9.17
CA ALA A 39 -2.92 6.05 10.44
C ALA A 39 -2.54 5.10 11.59
N GLU A 40 -3.04 3.88 11.60
CA GLU A 40 -2.66 2.89 12.60
C GLU A 40 -1.18 2.50 12.48
N LEU A 41 -0.67 2.43 11.25
CA LEU A 41 0.76 2.24 11.03
C LEU A 41 1.55 3.41 11.60
N LEU A 42 1.08 4.62 11.37
CA LEU A 42 1.71 5.84 11.90
C LEU A 42 1.70 5.88 13.44
N GLU A 43 0.63 5.40 14.08
CA GLU A 43 0.50 5.37 15.54
C GLU A 43 1.64 4.61 16.23
N ILE A 44 2.24 3.63 15.55
CA ILE A 44 3.36 2.87 16.10
C ILE A 44 4.53 3.81 16.41
N PHE A 45 4.67 4.88 15.66
CA PHE A 45 5.74 5.86 15.80
C PHE A 45 5.36 7.07 16.66
N GLN A 46 4.11 7.13 17.10
CA GLN A 46 3.68 8.19 18.00
C GLN A 46 4.45 8.06 19.33
N TRP A 47 5.06 9.14 19.74
CA TRP A 47 5.85 9.21 20.98
C TRP A 47 7.14 8.36 20.95
N SER A 48 7.58 7.92 19.79
CA SER A 48 8.81 7.11 19.67
C SER A 48 10.09 7.95 19.78
N GLY A 49 9.97 9.26 19.70
CA GLY A 49 11.12 10.16 19.83
C GLY A 49 12.16 9.93 18.74
N SER A 50 13.37 9.59 19.14
CA SER A 50 14.48 9.35 18.21
C SER A 50 14.44 7.95 17.57
N ASP A 51 13.56 7.06 18.05
CA ASP A 51 13.40 5.75 17.43
C ASP A 51 12.57 5.90 16.14
N THR A 52 13.23 5.81 15.01
CA THR A 52 12.63 5.90 13.68
C THR A 52 12.43 4.53 13.03
N GLY A 53 12.75 3.45 13.73
CA GLY A 53 12.75 2.09 13.18
C GLY A 53 11.76 1.14 13.83
N ALA A 54 10.87 1.62 14.69
CA ALA A 54 9.90 0.80 15.41
C ALA A 54 10.55 -0.37 16.16
N GLU A 55 11.64 -0.12 16.85
CA GLU A 55 12.39 -1.15 17.57
C GLU A 55 11.50 -1.87 18.58
N GLY A 56 11.48 -3.20 18.50
CA GLY A 56 10.64 -4.04 19.37
C GLY A 56 9.16 -4.08 18.96
N LYS A 57 8.78 -3.43 17.87
CA LYS A 57 7.38 -3.35 17.43
C LYS A 57 7.17 -3.88 16.01
N GLU A 58 8.11 -4.67 15.51
CA GLU A 58 8.08 -5.19 14.13
C GLU A 58 6.81 -5.98 13.84
N GLY A 59 6.29 -6.72 14.83
CA GLY A 59 5.03 -7.45 14.68
C GLY A 59 3.84 -6.55 14.38
N ARG A 60 3.77 -5.40 15.04
CA ARG A 60 2.72 -4.41 14.79
C ARG A 60 2.86 -3.77 13.42
N VAL A 61 4.09 -3.44 13.03
CA VAL A 61 4.35 -2.90 11.69
C VAL A 61 3.88 -3.87 10.62
N LYS A 62 4.20 -5.15 10.79
CA LYS A 62 3.80 -6.21 9.87
C LYS A 62 2.27 -6.27 9.72
N GLU A 63 1.54 -6.26 10.83
CA GLU A 63 0.08 -6.32 10.83
C GLU A 63 -0.55 -5.12 10.13
N GLU A 64 -0.13 -3.92 10.51
CA GLU A 64 -0.72 -2.70 9.95
C GLU A 64 -0.36 -2.50 8.49
N LEU A 65 0.87 -2.84 8.11
CA LEU A 65 1.27 -2.80 6.71
C LEU A 65 0.44 -3.78 5.87
N ALA A 66 0.23 -4.99 6.39
CA ALA A 66 -0.61 -5.99 5.70
C ALA A 66 -2.04 -5.47 5.51
N ASP A 67 -2.63 -4.86 6.54
CA ASP A 67 -3.98 -4.32 6.44
C ASP A 67 -4.09 -3.21 5.39
N VAL A 68 -3.12 -2.31 5.33
CA VAL A 68 -3.07 -1.27 4.28
C VAL A 68 -3.06 -1.93 2.90
N MET A 69 -2.22 -2.94 2.71
CA MET A 69 -2.10 -3.61 1.42
C MET A 69 -3.35 -4.39 1.04
N ILE A 70 -4.02 -5.02 2.01
CA ILE A 70 -5.29 -5.71 1.78
C ILE A 70 -6.35 -4.73 1.27
N TYR A 71 -6.51 -3.59 1.93
CA TYR A 71 -7.48 -2.59 1.47
C TYR A 71 -7.12 -2.01 0.11
N CYS A 72 -5.82 -1.85 -0.18
CA CYS A 72 -5.38 -1.45 -1.52
C CYS A 72 -5.78 -2.49 -2.57
N GLY A 73 -5.64 -3.78 -2.25
CA GLY A 73 -6.08 -4.86 -3.12
C GLY A 73 -7.59 -4.85 -3.36
N LEU A 74 -8.37 -4.60 -2.31
CA LEU A 74 -9.82 -4.49 -2.41
C LEU A 74 -10.24 -3.30 -3.27
N MET A 75 -9.55 -2.16 -3.13
CA MET A 75 -9.78 -0.99 -3.97
C MET A 75 -9.51 -1.29 -5.44
N ALA A 76 -8.38 -1.94 -5.73
CA ALA A 76 -8.01 -2.30 -7.09
C ALA A 76 -9.08 -3.19 -7.72
N ASP A 77 -9.56 -4.20 -7.00
CA ASP A 77 -10.60 -5.08 -7.49
C ASP A 77 -11.90 -4.33 -7.75
N GLU A 78 -12.31 -3.49 -6.81
CA GLU A 78 -13.56 -2.71 -6.95
C GLU A 78 -13.53 -1.78 -8.15
N MET A 79 -12.37 -1.21 -8.46
CA MET A 79 -12.19 -0.31 -9.60
C MET A 79 -11.86 -1.03 -10.91
N GLY A 80 -11.68 -2.34 -10.86
CA GLY A 80 -11.31 -3.13 -12.03
C GLY A 80 -9.87 -2.93 -12.48
N PHE A 81 -8.97 -2.58 -11.56
CA PHE A 81 -7.55 -2.39 -11.86
C PHE A 81 -6.76 -3.67 -11.64
N ASP A 82 -5.80 -3.91 -12.53
CA ASP A 82 -4.79 -4.95 -12.31
C ASP A 82 -3.63 -4.32 -11.53
N ILE A 83 -3.34 -4.85 -10.34
CA ILE A 83 -2.32 -4.29 -9.45
C ILE A 83 -0.95 -4.27 -10.10
N SER A 84 -0.55 -5.35 -10.76
CA SER A 84 0.76 -5.41 -11.43
C SER A 84 0.89 -4.35 -12.50
N GLU A 85 -0.17 -4.16 -13.27
CA GLU A 85 -0.20 -3.19 -14.36
C GLU A 85 -0.11 -1.75 -13.83
N ILE A 86 -0.96 -1.38 -12.87
CA ILE A 86 -0.97 0.00 -12.37
C ILE A 86 0.33 0.35 -11.66
N ILE A 87 0.93 -0.59 -10.94
CA ILE A 87 2.21 -0.36 -10.26
C ILE A 87 3.34 -0.24 -11.29
N SER A 88 3.41 -1.15 -12.26
CA SER A 88 4.44 -1.11 -13.31
C SER A 88 4.37 0.17 -14.12
N ASP A 89 3.16 0.58 -14.51
CA ASP A 89 2.96 1.82 -15.26
C ASP A 89 3.41 3.04 -14.44
N LYS A 90 3.12 3.03 -13.15
CA LYS A 90 3.50 4.15 -12.29
C LYS A 90 5.00 4.20 -12.04
N ILE A 91 5.65 3.05 -11.93
CA ILE A 91 7.11 2.97 -11.83
C ILE A 91 7.75 3.56 -13.09
N ASP A 92 7.24 3.22 -14.26
CA ASP A 92 7.75 3.74 -15.53
C ASP A 92 7.58 5.26 -15.61
N GLU A 93 6.42 5.77 -15.19
CA GLU A 93 6.18 7.22 -15.14
C GLU A 93 7.16 7.91 -14.19
N ASN A 94 7.36 7.33 -13.02
CA ASN A 94 8.27 7.88 -12.01
C ASN A 94 9.71 7.82 -12.48
N ALA A 95 10.10 6.80 -13.23
CA ALA A 95 11.44 6.70 -13.81
C ALA A 95 11.71 7.84 -14.79
N ARG A 96 10.69 8.29 -15.51
CA ARG A 96 10.82 9.45 -16.39
C ARG A 96 10.96 10.77 -15.61
N LYS A 97 10.27 10.88 -14.46
CA LYS A 97 10.36 12.08 -13.60
C LYS A 97 11.66 12.11 -12.81
N TYR A 98 12.19 10.95 -12.47
CA TYR A 98 13.39 10.78 -11.63
C TYR A 98 14.45 9.97 -12.39
N PRO A 99 15.03 10.53 -13.47
CA PRO A 99 16.09 9.82 -14.18
C PRO A 99 17.28 9.58 -13.25
N VAL A 100 17.94 8.44 -13.42
CA VAL A 100 19.04 8.00 -12.53
C VAL A 100 20.11 9.07 -12.40
N GLU A 101 20.45 9.72 -13.49
CA GLU A 101 21.52 10.74 -13.53
C GLU A 101 21.24 11.92 -12.58
N LYS A 102 19.96 12.23 -12.35
CA LYS A 102 19.56 13.35 -11.48
C LYS A 102 19.12 12.91 -10.11
N ALA A 103 18.55 11.72 -10.00
CA ALA A 103 17.94 11.25 -8.77
C ALA A 103 18.91 10.48 -7.86
N TYR A 104 20.00 9.94 -8.42
CA TYR A 104 20.91 9.10 -7.65
C TYR A 104 21.49 9.85 -6.46
N GLY A 105 21.23 9.31 -5.25
CA GLY A 105 21.71 9.90 -4.00
C GLY A 105 21.08 11.23 -3.62
N CYS A 106 19.95 11.59 -4.24
CA CYS A 106 19.27 12.87 -4.06
C CYS A 106 17.81 12.64 -3.70
N SER A 107 17.32 13.30 -2.66
CA SER A 107 15.94 13.19 -2.23
C SER A 107 15.05 14.35 -2.72
N ASP A 108 15.59 15.23 -3.56
CA ASP A 108 14.82 16.36 -4.08
C ASP A 108 13.68 15.90 -4.98
N LYS A 109 12.58 16.64 -4.97
CA LYS A 109 11.48 16.37 -5.86
C LYS A 109 11.89 16.72 -7.30
N TYR A 110 11.35 15.96 -8.28
CA TYR A 110 11.71 16.17 -9.70
C TYR A 110 11.50 17.60 -10.19
N THR A 111 10.60 18.36 -9.55
CA THR A 111 10.36 19.77 -9.91
C THR A 111 11.49 20.68 -9.46
N GLU A 112 12.43 20.18 -8.68
CA GLU A 112 13.56 20.95 -8.15
C GLU A 112 14.86 20.68 -8.90
N TYR A 113 14.81 19.87 -9.94
CA TYR A 113 15.99 19.56 -10.75
C TYR A 113 16.41 20.73 -11.62
#